data_9269b8672ef90b85613954d6e6ce6fd2
#
_entry.id   9269b8672ef90b85613954d6e6ce6fd2
#
_cell.length_a   1.000
_cell.length_b   1.000
_cell.length_c   1.000
_cell.angle_alpha   90.00
_cell.angle_beta   90.00
_cell.angle_gamma   90.00
#
_symmetry.space_group_name_H-M   'P 1'
#
loop_
_entity.id
_entity.type
_entity.pdbx_description
1 polymer ?
#
loop_
_entity_poly.entity_id
_entity_poly.type
_entity_poly.pdbx_seq_one_letter_code
_entity_poly.pdbx_strand_id
1 'polypeptide(L)'
;VLLYGLLAGRLPFVQGTRSVLEQQILHDDPPRPGVHGGALRTLSRNRAGELDTIVLKALKKLPAERYATVNALADDLKRWLDHEPVLAQPDSRWYRTSRFVARNRAAVATAATVSLVIIAASAISIRQAQVAQQQTRIAQTEARTAQAVQEFLEGIFKANSGDQADPIK
;
A
#
# COMPACT_ATOMS: atom_id res chain seq x y z
N VAL A 1 -31.35 14.01 12.74
CA VAL A 1 -31.99 14.91 11.73
C VAL A 1 -31.27 16.24 11.66
N LEU A 2 -31.06 16.97 12.81
CA LEU A 2 -30.37 18.28 12.83
C LEU A 2 -28.97 18.23 12.19
N LEU A 3 -28.14 17.27 12.56
CA LEU A 3 -26.79 17.12 11.97
C LEU A 3 -26.87 16.91 10.45
N TYR A 4 -27.82 16.11 9.98
CA TYR A 4 -28.06 15.93 8.54
C TYR A 4 -28.38 17.28 7.86
N GLY A 5 -29.30 18.05 8.46
CA GLY A 5 -29.69 19.37 7.94
C GLY A 5 -28.51 20.34 7.85
N LEU A 6 -27.66 20.40 8.87
CA LEU A 6 -26.45 21.23 8.88
C LEU A 6 -25.45 20.82 7.78
N LEU A 7 -25.29 19.53 7.52
CA LEU A 7 -24.33 19.01 6.54
C LEU A 7 -24.86 19.13 5.10
N ALA A 8 -26.13 18.79 4.89
CA ALA A 8 -26.75 18.75 3.55
C ALA A 8 -27.41 20.08 3.14
N GLY A 9 -27.61 21.02 4.09
CA GLY A 9 -28.38 22.26 3.86
C GLY A 9 -29.88 22.03 3.70
N ARG A 10 -30.38 20.82 3.94
CA ARG A 10 -31.80 20.43 3.81
C ARG A 10 -32.12 19.23 4.71
N LEU A 11 -33.40 19.04 4.99
CA LEU A 11 -33.83 17.86 5.76
C LEU A 11 -33.74 16.56 4.94
N PRO A 12 -33.57 15.40 5.60
CA PRO A 12 -33.45 14.09 4.92
C PRO A 12 -34.73 13.65 4.21
N PHE A 13 -35.89 14.12 4.68
CA PHE A 13 -37.18 13.80 4.11
C PHE A 13 -37.87 15.06 3.62
N VAL A 14 -38.53 14.96 2.48
CA VAL A 14 -39.19 16.11 1.83
C VAL A 14 -40.45 16.47 2.62
N GLN A 15 -40.68 17.78 2.84
CA GLN A 15 -41.91 18.27 3.42
C GLN A 15 -43.06 18.06 2.42
N GLY A 16 -44.06 17.31 2.84
CA GLY A 16 -45.26 17.01 2.07
C GLY A 16 -46.48 16.97 3.00
N THR A 17 -47.53 16.28 2.60
CA THR A 17 -48.65 15.98 3.53
C THR A 17 -48.14 15.13 4.69
N ARG A 18 -48.79 15.22 5.85
CA ARG A 18 -48.41 14.51 7.06
C ARG A 18 -48.25 12.99 6.82
N SER A 19 -49.16 12.42 6.04
CA SER A 19 -49.11 10.97 5.69
C SER A 19 -47.89 10.60 4.85
N VAL A 20 -47.50 11.45 3.90
CA VAL A 20 -46.29 11.24 3.07
C VAL A 20 -45.04 11.32 3.92
N LEU A 21 -44.94 12.30 4.80
CA LEU A 21 -43.81 12.45 5.71
C LEU A 21 -43.69 11.27 6.68
N GLU A 22 -44.80 10.79 7.24
CA GLU A 22 -44.84 9.60 8.11
C GLU A 22 -44.36 8.36 7.37
N GLN A 23 -44.80 8.16 6.14
CA GLN A 23 -44.36 7.05 5.29
C GLN A 23 -42.84 7.10 5.03
N GLN A 24 -42.31 8.26 4.67
CA GLN A 24 -40.89 8.45 4.44
C GLN A 24 -40.06 8.19 5.71
N ILE A 25 -40.51 8.67 6.86
CA ILE A 25 -39.83 8.45 8.14
C ILE A 25 -39.81 6.97 8.50
N LEU A 26 -40.89 6.24 8.23
CA LEU A 26 -41.00 4.84 8.62
C LEU A 26 -40.29 3.88 7.63
N HIS A 27 -40.35 4.16 6.33
CA HIS A 27 -40.00 3.19 5.31
C HIS A 27 -38.84 3.62 4.39
N ASP A 28 -38.67 4.91 4.10
CA ASP A 28 -37.68 5.36 3.13
C ASP A 28 -36.30 5.58 3.78
N ASP A 29 -35.25 5.05 3.18
CA ASP A 29 -33.90 5.35 3.62
C ASP A 29 -33.52 6.79 3.25
N PRO A 30 -32.90 7.56 4.18
CA PRO A 30 -32.48 8.91 3.89
C PRO A 30 -31.32 8.91 2.89
N PRO A 31 -31.33 9.82 1.89
CA PRO A 31 -30.21 9.97 0.97
C PRO A 31 -28.93 10.39 1.71
N ARG A 32 -27.78 10.17 1.10
CA ARG A 32 -26.50 10.58 1.68
C ARG A 32 -26.43 12.12 1.73
N PRO A 33 -26.05 12.74 2.86
CA PRO A 33 -25.88 14.20 2.96
C PRO A 33 -24.95 14.77 1.88
N GLY A 34 -23.83 14.09 1.56
CA GLY A 34 -22.84 14.53 0.60
C GLY A 34 -23.35 14.66 -0.85
N VAL A 35 -24.43 13.98 -1.22
CA VAL A 35 -25.03 14.11 -2.57
C VAL A 35 -25.63 15.51 -2.78
N HIS A 36 -26.09 16.15 -1.74
CA HIS A 36 -26.76 17.45 -1.83
C HIS A 36 -25.81 18.65 -1.76
N GLY A 37 -24.54 18.40 -1.56
CA GLY A 37 -23.49 19.42 -1.72
C GLY A 37 -23.20 20.27 -0.49
N GLY A 38 -24.08 20.69 0.32
CA GLY A 38 -23.97 21.49 1.55
C GLY A 38 -22.53 21.79 2.05
N ALA A 39 -22.32 21.81 3.33
CA ALA A 39 -21.00 22.02 3.96
C ALA A 39 -19.97 20.92 3.61
N LEU A 40 -20.42 19.77 3.14
CA LEU A 40 -19.54 18.64 2.77
C LEU A 40 -18.75 18.85 1.47
N ARG A 41 -19.11 19.83 0.64
CA ARG A 41 -18.41 20.15 -0.62
C ARG A 41 -16.93 20.55 -0.42
N THR A 42 -16.62 21.14 0.73
CA THR A 42 -15.26 21.59 1.07
C THR A 42 -14.38 20.46 1.58
N LEU A 43 -14.97 19.31 1.88
CA LEU A 43 -14.24 18.14 2.39
C LEU A 43 -13.80 17.23 1.25
N SER A 44 -12.70 16.49 1.47
CA SER A 44 -12.33 15.42 0.56
C SER A 44 -13.42 14.33 0.52
N ARG A 45 -13.56 13.69 -0.65
CA ARG A 45 -14.60 12.65 -0.87
C ARG A 45 -14.61 11.57 0.22
N ASN A 46 -13.44 11.15 0.71
CA ASN A 46 -13.35 10.15 1.76
C ASN A 46 -13.89 10.67 3.10
N ARG A 47 -13.55 11.89 3.49
CA ARG A 47 -14.03 12.50 4.74
C ARG A 47 -15.54 12.77 4.72
N ALA A 48 -16.05 13.24 3.59
CA ALA A 48 -17.49 13.42 3.40
C ALA A 48 -18.22 12.07 3.50
N GLY A 49 -17.70 11.00 2.86
CA GLY A 49 -18.29 9.67 2.91
C GLY A 49 -18.32 9.04 4.31
N GLU A 50 -17.38 9.38 5.17
CA GLU A 50 -17.38 8.93 6.58
C GLU A 50 -18.44 9.62 7.40
N LEU A 51 -18.60 10.96 7.24
CA LEU A 51 -19.69 11.69 7.86
C LEU A 51 -21.05 11.21 7.36
N ASP A 52 -21.18 10.93 6.06
CA ASP A 52 -22.40 10.31 5.51
C ASP A 52 -22.72 9.01 6.27
N THR A 53 -21.71 8.16 6.48
CA THR A 53 -21.91 6.86 7.15
C THR A 53 -22.32 7.03 8.61
N ILE A 54 -21.71 7.97 9.35
CA ILE A 54 -22.06 8.27 10.74
C ILE A 54 -23.52 8.73 10.81
N VAL A 55 -23.88 9.68 9.95
CA VAL A 55 -25.23 10.26 9.93
C VAL A 55 -26.29 9.23 9.54
N LEU A 56 -26.01 8.43 8.50
CA LEU A 56 -26.94 7.39 8.05
C LEU A 56 -27.11 6.28 9.10
N LYS A 57 -26.04 5.90 9.83
CA LYS A 57 -26.16 4.97 10.96
C LYS A 57 -27.06 5.53 12.06
N ALA A 58 -26.93 6.82 12.39
CA ALA A 58 -27.79 7.45 13.38
C ALA A 58 -29.26 7.56 12.94
N LEU A 59 -29.52 7.53 11.62
CA LEU A 59 -30.86 7.62 11.01
C LEU A 59 -31.46 6.26 10.61
N LYS A 60 -30.80 5.13 10.94
CA LYS A 60 -31.33 3.78 10.68
C LYS A 60 -32.73 3.62 11.23
N LYS A 61 -33.58 2.83 10.55
CA LYS A 61 -34.98 2.61 10.94
C LYS A 61 -35.09 1.79 12.23
N LEU A 62 -34.32 0.70 12.29
CA LEU A 62 -34.29 -0.16 13.49
C LEU A 62 -33.43 0.45 14.57
N PRO A 63 -33.94 0.64 15.81
CA PRO A 63 -33.15 1.19 16.90
C PRO A 63 -31.87 0.39 17.23
N ALA A 64 -31.90 -0.93 17.04
CA ALA A 64 -30.76 -1.80 17.26
C ALA A 64 -29.59 -1.56 16.28
N GLU A 65 -29.86 -1.00 15.09
CA GLU A 65 -28.85 -0.66 14.09
C GLU A 65 -28.26 0.73 14.28
N ARG A 66 -28.86 1.56 15.15
CA ARG A 66 -28.37 2.88 15.48
C ARG A 66 -27.20 2.82 16.46
N TYR A 67 -26.68 3.97 16.84
CA TYR A 67 -25.82 4.07 18.01
C TYR A 67 -26.58 3.76 19.28
N ALA A 68 -26.01 2.93 20.15
CA ALA A 68 -26.65 2.54 21.41
C ALA A 68 -26.87 3.73 22.35
N THR A 69 -25.99 4.73 22.30
CA THR A 69 -26.06 5.94 23.12
C THR A 69 -25.65 7.17 22.31
N VAL A 70 -26.03 8.35 22.82
CA VAL A 70 -25.58 9.62 22.24
C VAL A 70 -24.05 9.78 22.37
N ASN A 71 -23.46 9.26 23.45
CA ASN A 71 -22.01 9.28 23.64
C ASN A 71 -21.30 8.45 22.54
N ALA A 72 -21.82 7.30 22.15
CA ALA A 72 -21.25 6.50 21.06
C ALA A 72 -21.27 7.24 19.71
N LEU A 73 -22.29 8.05 19.43
CA LEU A 73 -22.30 8.95 18.27
C LEU A 73 -21.27 10.08 18.40
N ALA A 74 -21.17 10.69 19.59
CA ALA A 74 -20.21 11.77 19.84
C ALA A 74 -18.76 11.27 19.71
N ASP A 75 -18.47 10.07 20.22
CA ASP A 75 -17.15 9.42 20.11
C ASP A 75 -16.78 9.16 18.65
N ASP A 76 -17.73 8.72 17.83
CA ASP A 76 -17.49 8.48 16.41
C ASP A 76 -17.26 9.81 15.64
N LEU A 77 -17.96 10.87 15.98
CA LEU A 77 -17.69 12.21 15.44
C LEU A 77 -16.30 12.72 15.87
N LYS A 78 -15.91 12.49 17.14
CA LYS A 78 -14.59 12.85 17.64
C LYS A 78 -13.49 12.08 16.89
N ARG A 79 -13.64 10.76 16.70
CA ARG A 79 -12.73 9.95 15.87
C ARG A 79 -12.57 10.51 14.46
N TRP A 80 -13.68 10.93 13.86
CA TRP A 80 -13.65 11.55 12.54
C TRP A 80 -12.84 12.86 12.56
N LEU A 81 -12.97 13.72 13.59
CA LEU A 81 -12.19 14.94 13.75
C LEU A 81 -10.71 14.64 13.92
N ASP A 82 -10.36 13.64 14.72
CA ASP A 82 -8.99 13.22 15.03
C ASP A 82 -8.36 12.37 13.91
N HIS A 83 -9.02 12.21 12.78
CA HIS A 83 -8.58 11.38 11.64
C HIS A 83 -8.44 9.89 11.99
N GLU A 84 -9.14 9.43 13.00
CA GLU A 84 -9.21 8.03 13.39
C GLU A 84 -10.27 7.26 12.60
N PRO A 85 -10.18 5.92 12.50
CA PRO A 85 -11.22 5.11 11.90
C PRO A 85 -12.54 5.25 12.66
N VAL A 86 -13.64 5.56 11.92
CA VAL A 86 -14.98 5.65 12.50
C VAL A 86 -15.61 4.26 12.65
N LEU A 87 -16.33 4.02 13.75
CA LEU A 87 -16.98 2.75 14.03
C LEU A 87 -18.26 2.51 13.21
N ALA A 88 -18.80 3.58 12.60
CA ALA A 88 -19.95 3.46 11.70
C ALA A 88 -19.64 2.72 10.40
N GLN A 89 -18.37 2.68 9.99
CA GLN A 89 -17.93 2.08 8.74
C GLN A 89 -17.53 0.61 8.95
N PRO A 90 -17.86 -0.31 8.02
CA PRO A 90 -17.43 -1.71 8.14
C PRO A 90 -15.91 -1.81 8.25
N ASP A 91 -15.43 -2.78 9.04
CA ASP A 91 -14.00 -3.06 9.27
C ASP A 91 -13.32 -3.50 7.96
N SER A 92 -12.82 -2.55 7.18
CA SER A 92 -11.95 -2.80 6.04
C SER A 92 -10.49 -2.57 6.45
N ARG A 93 -9.63 -3.58 6.23
CA ARG A 93 -8.17 -3.47 6.46
C ARG A 93 -7.59 -2.30 5.68
N TRP A 94 -8.05 -2.09 4.44
CA TRP A 94 -7.64 -0.97 3.59
C TRP A 94 -7.99 0.39 4.19
N TYR A 95 -9.19 0.54 4.74
CA TYR A 95 -9.62 1.77 5.40
C TYR A 95 -8.74 2.11 6.61
N ARG A 96 -8.46 1.12 7.48
CA ARG A 96 -7.58 1.29 8.66
C ARG A 96 -6.15 1.67 8.23
N THR A 97 -5.60 1.01 7.22
CA THR A 97 -4.26 1.32 6.68
C THR A 97 -4.19 2.72 6.10
N SER A 98 -5.18 3.14 5.30
CA SER A 98 -5.22 4.49 4.72
C SER A 98 -5.26 5.59 5.79
N ARG A 99 -5.98 5.35 6.89
CA ARG A 99 -6.03 6.27 8.04
C ARG A 99 -4.72 6.35 8.80
N PHE A 100 -4.07 5.20 9.03
CA PHE A 100 -2.74 5.16 9.63
C PHE A 100 -1.72 5.96 8.80
N VAL A 101 -1.68 5.74 7.48
CA VAL A 101 -0.82 6.48 6.56
C VAL A 101 -1.13 7.98 6.58
N ALA A 102 -2.42 8.36 6.56
CA ALA A 102 -2.82 9.78 6.60
C ALA A 102 -2.38 10.49 7.88
N ARG A 103 -2.42 9.79 9.03
CA ARG A 103 -1.99 10.32 10.33
C ARG A 103 -0.47 10.39 10.48
N ASN A 104 0.24 9.42 9.91
CA ASN A 104 1.68 9.26 10.08
C ASN A 104 2.44 9.49 8.77
N ARG A 105 2.07 10.49 7.98
CA ARG A 105 2.65 10.75 6.64
C ARG A 105 4.17 10.87 6.66
N ALA A 106 4.75 11.58 7.64
CA ALA A 106 6.18 11.73 7.75
C ALA A 106 6.88 10.40 8.04
N ALA A 107 6.40 9.62 9.02
CA ALA A 107 6.96 8.33 9.36
C ALA A 107 6.85 7.32 8.21
N VAL A 108 5.73 7.31 7.49
CA VAL A 108 5.54 6.43 6.31
C VAL A 108 6.46 6.86 5.18
N ALA A 109 6.61 8.17 4.91
CA ALA A 109 7.50 8.67 3.89
C ALA A 109 8.97 8.32 4.19
N THR A 110 9.42 8.49 5.44
CA THR A 110 10.80 8.11 5.83
C THR A 110 11.02 6.59 5.70
N ALA A 111 10.08 5.78 6.16
CA ALA A 111 10.17 4.32 6.01
C ALA A 111 10.22 3.88 4.54
N ALA A 112 9.39 4.48 3.68
CA ALA A 112 9.39 4.22 2.25
C ALA A 112 10.73 4.60 1.58
N THR A 113 11.29 5.76 1.94
CA THR A 113 12.58 6.23 1.41
C THR A 113 13.72 5.29 1.83
N VAL A 114 13.79 4.91 3.11
CA VAL A 114 14.79 3.97 3.61
C VAL A 114 14.68 2.62 2.91
N SER A 115 13.47 2.11 2.76
CA SER A 115 13.23 0.84 2.05
C SER A 115 13.70 0.90 0.58
N LEU A 116 13.42 2.01 -0.11
CA LEU A 116 13.86 2.22 -1.49
C LEU A 116 15.39 2.25 -1.62
N VAL A 117 16.08 2.93 -0.68
CA VAL A 117 17.54 2.99 -0.65
C VAL A 117 18.15 1.59 -0.43
N ILE A 118 17.58 0.80 0.50
CA ILE A 118 18.06 -0.57 0.76
C ILE A 118 17.87 -1.46 -0.48
N ILE A 119 16.73 -1.37 -1.15
CA ILE A 119 16.46 -2.13 -2.38
C ILE A 119 17.45 -1.74 -3.48
N ALA A 120 17.68 -0.45 -3.69
CA ALA A 120 18.63 0.04 -4.69
C ALA A 120 20.06 -0.41 -4.40
N ALA A 121 20.52 -0.28 -3.14
CA ALA A 121 21.85 -0.74 -2.72
C ALA A 121 22.01 -2.25 -2.91
N SER A 122 21.00 -3.03 -2.57
CA SER A 122 21.00 -4.50 -2.78
C SER A 122 21.10 -4.86 -4.26
N ALA A 123 20.37 -4.17 -5.12
CA ALA A 123 20.41 -4.40 -6.57
C ALA A 123 21.80 -4.08 -7.17
N ILE A 124 22.41 -2.98 -6.71
CA ILE A 124 23.78 -2.60 -7.12
C ILE A 124 24.80 -3.66 -6.65
N SER A 125 24.71 -4.10 -5.40
CA SER A 125 25.59 -5.13 -4.85
C SER A 125 25.53 -6.45 -5.62
N ILE A 126 24.32 -6.91 -5.96
CA ILE A 126 24.11 -8.11 -6.76
C ILE A 126 24.74 -7.96 -8.14
N ARG A 127 24.56 -6.82 -8.81
CA ARG A 127 25.17 -6.55 -10.12
C ARG A 127 26.70 -6.56 -10.04
N GLN A 128 27.31 -5.94 -9.03
CA GLN A 128 28.75 -5.94 -8.85
C GLN A 128 29.29 -7.37 -8.63
N ALA A 129 28.62 -8.17 -7.81
CA ALA A 129 28.98 -9.56 -7.59
C ALA A 129 28.95 -10.39 -8.89
N GLN A 130 27.93 -10.18 -9.73
CA GLN A 130 27.82 -10.87 -11.03
C GLN A 130 28.96 -10.50 -11.99
N VAL A 131 29.30 -9.20 -12.08
CA VAL A 131 30.41 -8.72 -12.90
C VAL A 131 31.75 -9.29 -12.41
N ALA A 132 32.01 -9.27 -11.09
CA ALA A 132 33.21 -9.86 -10.51
C ALA A 132 33.34 -11.35 -10.79
N GLN A 133 32.24 -12.11 -10.70
CA GLN A 133 32.25 -13.55 -11.05
C GLN A 133 32.52 -13.80 -12.54
N GLN A 134 32.06 -12.96 -13.44
CA GLN A 134 32.37 -13.09 -14.87
C GLN A 134 33.85 -12.84 -15.13
N GLN A 135 34.48 -11.84 -14.52
CA GLN A 135 35.91 -11.57 -14.67
C GLN A 135 36.78 -12.73 -14.15
N THR A 136 36.42 -13.28 -12.99
CA THR A 136 37.16 -14.45 -12.45
C THR A 136 37.06 -15.71 -13.35
N ARG A 137 35.88 -15.93 -13.97
CA ARG A 137 35.71 -17.04 -14.93
C ARG A 137 36.56 -16.85 -16.19
N ILE A 138 36.64 -15.64 -16.73
CA ILE A 138 37.45 -15.32 -17.90
C ILE A 138 38.95 -15.55 -17.58
N ALA A 139 39.43 -15.00 -16.46
CA ALA A 139 40.80 -15.16 -16.01
C ALA A 139 41.17 -16.62 -15.76
N GLN A 140 40.25 -17.43 -15.21
CA GLN A 140 40.49 -18.88 -15.04
C GLN A 140 40.56 -19.65 -16.35
N THR A 141 39.72 -19.28 -17.34
CA THR A 141 39.80 -19.90 -18.67
C THR A 141 41.12 -19.56 -19.39
N GLU A 142 41.57 -18.32 -19.32
CA GLU A 142 42.86 -17.90 -19.90
C GLU A 142 44.04 -18.61 -19.21
N ALA A 143 44.02 -18.69 -17.87
CA ALA A 143 45.05 -19.41 -17.13
C ALA A 143 45.13 -20.91 -17.49
N ARG A 144 43.97 -21.57 -17.63
CA ARG A 144 43.92 -22.98 -18.05
C ARG A 144 44.44 -23.18 -19.45
N THR A 145 44.10 -22.26 -20.38
CA THR A 145 44.58 -22.34 -21.76
C THR A 145 46.11 -22.16 -21.83
N ALA A 146 46.65 -21.22 -21.06
CA ALA A 146 48.09 -21.00 -20.97
C ALA A 146 48.83 -22.20 -20.38
N GLN A 147 48.29 -22.84 -19.33
CA GLN A 147 48.85 -24.07 -18.76
C GLN A 147 48.83 -25.23 -19.75
N ALA A 148 47.73 -25.43 -20.47
CA ALA A 148 47.62 -26.48 -21.47
C ALA A 148 48.64 -26.31 -22.62
N VAL A 149 48.86 -25.07 -23.06
CA VAL A 149 49.91 -24.78 -24.08
C VAL A 149 51.31 -25.05 -23.54
N GLN A 150 51.58 -24.71 -22.31
CA GLN A 150 52.87 -24.94 -21.65
C GLN A 150 53.14 -26.43 -21.50
N GLU A 151 52.18 -27.22 -21.06
CA GLU A 151 52.23 -28.66 -20.90
C GLU A 151 52.42 -29.37 -22.26
N PHE A 152 51.76 -28.88 -23.32
CA PHE A 152 51.93 -29.36 -24.67
C PHE A 152 53.34 -29.11 -25.22
N LEU A 153 53.91 -27.89 -25.00
CA LEU A 153 55.27 -27.57 -25.43
C LEU A 153 56.31 -28.38 -24.67
N GLU A 154 56.18 -28.56 -23.35
CA GLU A 154 57.06 -29.42 -22.56
C GLU A 154 57.01 -30.88 -23.07
N GLY A 155 55.83 -31.40 -23.42
CA GLY A 155 55.65 -32.75 -23.99
C GLY A 155 56.38 -32.91 -25.32
N ILE A 156 56.28 -31.89 -26.21
CA ILE A 156 56.99 -31.92 -27.49
C ILE A 156 58.53 -31.90 -27.28
N PHE A 157 59.01 -30.99 -26.38
CA PHE A 157 60.44 -30.92 -26.09
C PHE A 157 60.98 -32.22 -25.49
N LYS A 158 60.27 -32.90 -24.63
CA LYS A 158 60.60 -34.11 -23.99
C LYS A 158 60.63 -35.28 -24.99
N ALA A 159 59.69 -35.36 -25.91
CA ALA A 159 59.64 -36.36 -27.01
C ALA A 159 60.80 -36.14 -27.95
N ASN A 160 61.16 -34.95 -28.33
CA ASN A 160 62.24 -34.63 -29.26
C ASN A 160 63.66 -34.82 -28.64
N SER A 161 63.77 -34.63 -27.31
CA SER A 161 65.05 -34.86 -26.60
C SER A 161 65.31 -36.37 -26.36
N GLY A 162 64.28 -37.21 -26.32
CA GLY A 162 64.41 -38.67 -26.19
C GLY A 162 64.90 -39.37 -27.45
N ASP A 163 64.68 -38.80 -28.61
CA ASP A 163 65.08 -39.39 -29.92
C ASP A 163 66.55 -39.07 -30.26
N GLN A 164 67.24 -38.18 -29.50
CA GLN A 164 68.68 -37.88 -29.69
C GLN A 164 69.62 -38.69 -28.82
N ALA A 165 69.15 -39.66 -28.03
CA ALA A 165 69.93 -40.38 -27.04
C ALA A 165 70.34 -41.87 -27.48
N ASP A 166 70.28 -42.21 -28.76
CA ASP A 166 70.85 -43.46 -29.26
C ASP A 166 72.08 -43.17 -30.10
N PRO A 167 73.30 -43.20 -29.55
CA PRO A 167 74.49 -43.28 -30.36
C PRO A 167 74.67 -44.73 -30.84
N ILE A 168 74.64 -44.89 -32.14
CA ILE A 168 74.93 -46.14 -32.89
C ILE A 168 76.22 -46.71 -32.33
N LYS A 169 76.15 -47.98 -31.88
CA LYS A 169 77.25 -48.89 -31.74
C LYS A 169 77.39 -49.77 -33.00
#